data_fb9dbea1150a9e30f8898aefa574ebf9
#
_entry.id   fb9dbea1150a9e30f8898aefa574ebf9
#
_cell.length_a   1.000
_cell.length_b   1.000
_cell.length_c   1.000
_cell.angle_alpha   90.00
_cell.angle_beta   90.00
_cell.angle_gamma   90.00
#
_symmetry.space_group_name_H-M   'P 1'
#
loop_
_entity.id
_entity.type
_entity.pdbx_description
1 polymer ?
#
loop_
_entity_poly.entity_id
_entity_poly.type
_entity_poly.pdbx_seq_one_letter_code
_entity_poly.pdbx_strand_id
1 'polypeptide(L)'
;MIREEKTGMLYLCATPIGNLEDVTLRVLRILKEADVVAAEDTRQSIKLLNHYEIKTPLVSYHEHNKYEKTPVLVQRMLKGETIALVTDAGTPAISDPGEDLVRACYEAGIPVTSLPGPAAVITALTLSGMPARRFTFEGFLSVDKKERKEVLDRLAKTTCTTIFYEAPHRLKKTLALFCELLGENHRIAICKDCLLYTSPSPRDAHES
;
A
#
# COMPACT_ATOMS: atom_id res chain seq x y z
N MET A 1 14.13 -40.13 11.59
CA MET A 1 12.95 -39.30 11.26
C MET A 1 13.39 -37.87 11.41
N ILE A 2 13.81 -37.25 10.30
CA ILE A 2 14.17 -35.81 10.26
C ILE A 2 12.83 -35.07 10.42
N ARG A 3 12.63 -34.35 11.53
CA ARG A 3 11.52 -33.35 11.61
C ARG A 3 11.82 -32.35 10.53
N GLU A 4 11.01 -32.27 9.48
CA GLU A 4 10.96 -31.10 8.63
C GLU A 4 10.62 -29.92 9.57
N GLU A 5 11.61 -29.06 9.84
CA GLU A 5 11.38 -27.82 10.56
C GLU A 5 10.40 -27.01 9.72
N LYS A 6 9.19 -26.86 10.23
CA LYS A 6 8.12 -26.14 9.55
C LYS A 6 8.54 -24.66 9.46
N THR A 7 9.04 -24.25 8.31
CA THR A 7 9.33 -22.85 8.02
C THR A 7 8.06 -22.03 8.20
N GLY A 8 8.18 -20.87 8.83
CA GLY A 8 7.10 -19.91 8.94
C GLY A 8 6.72 -19.31 7.60
N MET A 9 5.87 -18.29 7.60
CA MET A 9 5.31 -17.70 6.39
C MET A 9 5.17 -16.19 6.50
N LEU A 10 5.37 -15.48 5.40
CA LEU A 10 5.03 -14.06 5.28
C LEU A 10 3.67 -13.88 4.60
N TYR A 11 2.75 -13.18 5.27
CA TYR A 11 1.49 -12.74 4.68
C TYR A 11 1.52 -11.23 4.44
N LEU A 12 1.27 -10.80 3.21
CA LEU A 12 1.01 -9.40 2.89
C LEU A 12 -0.49 -9.15 3.08
N CYS A 13 -0.84 -8.35 4.06
CA CYS A 13 -2.22 -8.12 4.48
C CYS A 13 -2.66 -6.71 4.08
N ALA A 14 -3.52 -6.61 3.07
CA ALA A 14 -4.06 -5.32 2.63
C ALA A 14 -4.96 -4.72 3.72
N THR A 15 -4.71 -3.47 4.09
CA THR A 15 -5.47 -2.71 5.08
C THR A 15 -6.45 -1.73 4.41
N PRO A 16 -7.50 -1.29 5.10
CA PRO A 16 -8.47 -0.32 4.56
C PRO A 16 -7.82 0.97 4.07
N ILE A 17 -8.37 1.54 2.99
CA ILE A 17 -7.90 2.78 2.35
C ILE A 17 -8.86 3.97 2.53
N GLY A 18 -9.70 3.93 3.56
CA GLY A 18 -10.67 4.98 3.88
C GLY A 18 -11.95 4.48 4.53
N ASN A 19 -12.29 3.21 4.38
CA ASN A 19 -13.44 2.57 5.01
C ASN A 19 -13.02 1.27 5.68
N LEU A 20 -13.25 1.13 7.00
CA LEU A 20 -12.85 -0.05 7.77
C LEU A 20 -13.51 -1.34 7.29
N GLU A 21 -14.70 -1.26 6.69
CA GLU A 21 -15.41 -2.43 6.17
C GLU A 21 -14.75 -3.06 4.93
N ASP A 22 -13.81 -2.36 4.28
CA ASP A 22 -13.08 -2.89 3.13
C ASP A 22 -12.01 -3.93 3.51
N VAL A 23 -11.78 -4.18 4.80
CA VAL A 23 -10.90 -5.27 5.23
C VAL A 23 -11.52 -6.63 4.94
N THR A 24 -10.75 -7.56 4.41
CA THR A 24 -11.29 -8.90 4.12
C THR A 24 -11.32 -9.79 5.37
N LEU A 25 -12.28 -10.71 5.43
CA LEU A 25 -12.37 -11.71 6.50
C LEU A 25 -11.08 -12.54 6.63
N ARG A 26 -10.42 -12.82 5.48
CA ARG A 26 -9.16 -13.56 5.45
C ARG A 26 -8.02 -12.74 6.08
N VAL A 27 -7.95 -11.45 5.82
CA VAL A 27 -6.98 -10.55 6.46
C VAL A 27 -7.19 -10.52 7.98
N LEU A 28 -8.43 -10.34 8.44
CA LEU A 28 -8.74 -10.34 9.88
C LEU A 28 -8.34 -11.65 10.56
N ARG A 29 -8.59 -12.79 9.91
CA ARG A 29 -8.19 -14.10 10.42
C ARG A 29 -6.66 -14.22 10.53
N ILE A 30 -5.92 -13.86 9.47
CA ILE A 30 -4.46 -13.96 9.47
C ILE A 30 -3.83 -12.99 10.49
N LEU A 31 -4.36 -11.78 10.63
CA LEU A 31 -3.89 -10.84 11.66
C LEU A 31 -4.08 -11.38 13.10
N LYS A 32 -5.11 -12.22 13.33
CA LYS A 32 -5.34 -12.87 14.62
C LYS A 32 -4.43 -14.09 14.84
N GLU A 33 -4.12 -14.83 13.77
CA GLU A 33 -3.37 -16.11 13.82
C GLU A 33 -1.85 -15.91 13.73
N ALA A 34 -1.38 -14.78 13.22
CA ALA A 34 0.05 -14.49 13.09
C ALA A 34 0.74 -14.34 14.45
N ASP A 35 2.02 -14.72 14.52
CA ASP A 35 2.84 -14.56 15.72
C ASP A 35 3.21 -13.09 15.94
N VAL A 36 3.31 -12.30 14.85
CA VAL A 36 3.57 -10.86 14.90
C VAL A 36 3.02 -10.16 13.67
N VAL A 37 2.60 -8.91 13.85
CA VAL A 37 2.26 -7.98 12.78
C VAL A 37 3.39 -6.98 12.61
N ALA A 38 4.03 -6.98 11.44
CA ALA A 38 5.01 -5.97 11.03
C ALA A 38 4.27 -4.81 10.36
N ALA A 39 4.40 -3.59 10.88
CA ALA A 39 3.63 -2.43 10.47
C ALA A 39 4.52 -1.22 10.16
N GLU A 40 4.15 -0.46 9.13
CA GLU A 40 4.85 0.78 8.74
C GLU A 40 4.75 1.83 9.86
N ASP A 41 3.53 2.21 10.26
CA ASP A 41 3.28 3.00 11.47
C ASP A 41 2.42 2.18 12.45
N THR A 42 3.07 1.74 13.54
CA THR A 42 2.39 0.96 14.59
C THR A 42 1.25 1.73 15.27
N ARG A 43 1.30 3.08 15.28
CA ARG A 43 0.25 3.94 15.85
C ARG A 43 -1.02 3.94 15.00
N GLN A 44 -0.91 3.77 13.69
CA GLN A 44 -2.06 3.63 12.80
C GLN A 44 -2.58 2.19 12.85
N SER A 45 -1.68 1.22 12.73
CA SER A 45 -2.06 -0.19 12.72
C SER A 45 -2.75 -0.63 14.01
N ILE A 46 -2.34 -0.11 15.19
CA ILE A 46 -2.99 -0.44 16.47
C ILE A 46 -4.46 -0.02 16.50
N LYS A 47 -4.85 1.04 15.78
CA LYS A 47 -6.27 1.46 15.71
C LYS A 47 -7.10 0.41 14.98
N LEU A 48 -6.58 -0.11 13.86
CA LEU A 48 -7.23 -1.19 13.11
C LEU A 48 -7.33 -2.47 13.95
N LEU A 49 -6.22 -2.88 14.58
CA LEU A 49 -6.20 -4.08 15.43
C LEU A 49 -7.18 -3.97 16.60
N ASN A 50 -7.22 -2.82 17.28
CA ASN A 50 -8.15 -2.59 18.39
C ASN A 50 -9.61 -2.61 17.93
N HIS A 51 -9.92 -2.03 16.75
CA HIS A 51 -11.27 -2.02 16.20
C HIS A 51 -11.81 -3.44 15.98
N TYR A 52 -10.95 -4.38 15.57
CA TYR A 52 -11.31 -5.78 15.33
C TYR A 52 -10.91 -6.73 16.46
N GLU A 53 -10.59 -6.17 17.65
CA GLU A 53 -10.21 -6.93 18.85
C GLU A 53 -9.06 -7.92 18.63
N ILE A 54 -8.07 -7.51 17.81
CA ILE A 54 -6.87 -8.29 17.50
C ILE A 54 -5.77 -7.92 18.49
N LYS A 55 -5.20 -8.92 19.18
CA LYS A 55 -4.19 -8.74 20.23
C LYS A 55 -2.77 -9.14 19.78
N THR A 56 -2.57 -9.45 18.53
CA THR A 56 -1.28 -9.87 17.96
C THR A 56 -0.23 -8.77 18.18
N PRO A 57 0.98 -9.12 18.65
CA PRO A 57 2.05 -8.16 18.88
C PRO A 57 2.42 -7.40 17.60
N LEU A 58 2.68 -6.09 17.73
CA LEU A 58 3.15 -5.22 16.67
C LEU A 58 4.65 -5.00 16.75
N VAL A 59 5.31 -4.97 15.58
CA VAL A 59 6.68 -4.49 15.41
C VAL A 59 6.72 -3.46 14.29
N SER A 60 7.58 -2.46 14.40
CA SER A 60 7.75 -1.47 13.34
C SER A 60 8.59 -2.03 12.19
N TYR A 61 8.15 -1.80 10.96
CA TYR A 61 8.88 -2.10 9.74
C TYR A 61 8.62 -1.01 8.70
N HIS A 62 9.53 -0.06 8.56
CA HIS A 62 9.40 1.12 7.71
C HIS A 62 10.72 1.43 6.99
N GLU A 63 10.71 2.37 6.05
CA GLU A 63 11.85 2.72 5.20
C GLU A 63 13.15 2.97 5.98
N HIS A 64 13.07 3.60 7.16
CA HIS A 64 14.26 3.95 7.94
C HIS A 64 14.86 2.80 8.76
N ASN A 65 14.11 1.71 8.99
CA ASN A 65 14.59 0.57 9.78
C ASN A 65 14.62 -0.76 9.02
N LYS A 66 14.20 -0.80 7.76
CA LYS A 66 14.08 -2.03 6.96
C LYS A 66 15.38 -2.83 6.89
N TYR A 67 16.54 -2.18 6.77
CA TYR A 67 17.83 -2.88 6.69
C TYR A 67 18.19 -3.60 7.99
N GLU A 68 17.81 -3.07 9.14
CA GLU A 68 18.01 -3.69 10.45
C GLU A 68 16.95 -4.77 10.71
N LYS A 69 15.70 -4.50 10.39
CA LYS A 69 14.56 -5.35 10.73
C LYS A 69 14.38 -6.53 9.78
N THR A 70 14.70 -6.39 8.50
CA THR A 70 14.55 -7.49 7.52
C THR A 70 15.27 -8.76 7.97
N PRO A 71 16.57 -8.77 8.33
CA PRO A 71 17.22 -9.98 8.79
C PRO A 71 16.59 -10.59 10.04
N VAL A 72 16.11 -9.76 10.96
CA VAL A 72 15.47 -10.21 12.20
C VAL A 72 14.16 -10.93 11.89
N LEU A 73 13.30 -10.36 11.03
CA LEU A 73 12.02 -10.96 10.65
C LEU A 73 12.24 -12.26 9.84
N VAL A 74 13.22 -12.29 8.93
CA VAL A 74 13.60 -13.50 8.19
C VAL A 74 14.02 -14.60 9.16
N GLN A 75 14.87 -14.32 10.15
CA GLN A 75 15.29 -15.32 11.15
C GLN A 75 14.13 -15.85 11.99
N ARG A 76 13.14 -15.01 12.33
CA ARG A 76 11.93 -15.46 13.03
C ARG A 76 11.11 -16.42 12.18
N MET A 77 10.93 -16.11 10.88
CA MET A 77 10.21 -16.98 9.96
C MET A 77 10.95 -18.31 9.71
N LEU A 78 12.27 -18.30 9.61
CA LEU A 78 13.07 -19.54 9.53
C LEU A 78 12.92 -20.45 10.76
N LYS A 79 12.58 -19.86 11.93
CA LYS A 79 12.25 -20.59 13.17
C LYS A 79 10.79 -21.03 13.24
N GLY A 80 10.00 -20.85 12.18
CA GLY A 80 8.61 -21.28 12.10
C GLY A 80 7.57 -20.24 12.45
N GLU A 81 7.94 -18.98 12.75
CA GLU A 81 6.98 -17.93 13.03
C GLU A 81 6.28 -17.42 11.77
N THR A 82 4.99 -17.14 11.88
CA THR A 82 4.18 -16.53 10.85
C THR A 82 4.11 -15.01 11.06
N ILE A 83 4.48 -14.25 10.04
CA ILE A 83 4.48 -12.78 10.08
C ILE A 83 3.43 -12.24 9.13
N ALA A 84 2.59 -11.32 9.63
CA ALA A 84 1.68 -10.52 8.82
C ALA A 84 2.28 -9.13 8.60
N LEU A 85 2.55 -8.76 7.35
CA LEU A 85 3.00 -7.42 6.99
C LEU A 85 1.80 -6.57 6.60
N VAL A 86 1.70 -5.39 7.20
CA VAL A 86 0.70 -4.36 6.87
C VAL A 86 1.39 -3.03 6.57
N THR A 87 0.78 -2.22 5.72
CA THR A 87 1.13 -0.82 5.50
C THR A 87 0.06 0.09 6.12
N ASP A 88 0.27 1.39 6.13
CA ASP A 88 -0.67 2.37 6.70
C ASP A 88 -2.03 2.33 6.02
N ALA A 89 -2.05 2.11 4.69
CA ALA A 89 -3.29 1.98 3.92
C ALA A 89 -3.05 1.20 2.61
N GLY A 90 -3.86 0.19 2.37
CA GLY A 90 -3.87 -0.58 1.13
C GLY A 90 -2.99 -1.83 1.15
N THR A 91 -2.56 -2.25 -0.03
CA THR A 91 -1.81 -3.48 -0.27
C THR A 91 -0.32 -3.22 -0.02
N PRO A 92 0.33 -3.98 0.90
CA PRO A 92 1.76 -3.87 1.17
C PRO A 92 2.64 -4.21 -0.05
N ALA A 93 3.88 -3.74 -0.05
CA ALA A 93 4.87 -3.86 -1.11
C ALA A 93 4.52 -3.11 -2.42
N ILE A 94 3.61 -2.11 -2.32
CA ILE A 94 3.29 -1.19 -3.42
C ILE A 94 3.60 0.24 -2.95
N SER A 95 4.73 0.77 -3.32
CA SER A 95 5.25 2.09 -2.89
C SER A 95 5.58 2.18 -1.38
N ASP A 96 5.96 1.06 -0.78
CA ASP A 96 6.38 0.95 0.62
C ASP A 96 7.54 -0.06 0.78
N PRO A 97 8.21 -0.14 1.95
CA PRO A 97 9.40 -0.99 2.15
C PRO A 97 9.11 -2.50 2.17
N GLY A 98 7.87 -2.94 2.01
CA GLY A 98 7.49 -4.35 2.00
C GLY A 98 8.17 -5.16 0.91
N GLU A 99 8.53 -4.53 -0.22
CA GLU A 99 9.24 -5.16 -1.32
C GLU A 99 10.57 -5.79 -0.86
N ASP A 100 11.33 -5.09 -0.02
CA ASP A 100 12.63 -5.59 0.48
C ASP A 100 12.44 -6.84 1.34
N LEU A 101 11.41 -6.90 2.18
CA LEU A 101 11.12 -8.07 2.99
C LEU A 101 10.67 -9.26 2.12
N VAL A 102 9.82 -9.02 1.12
CA VAL A 102 9.39 -10.05 0.17
C VAL A 102 10.59 -10.66 -0.55
N ARG A 103 11.49 -9.82 -1.07
CA ARG A 103 12.71 -10.27 -1.75
C ARG A 103 13.59 -11.12 -0.83
N ALA A 104 13.82 -10.67 0.41
CA ALA A 104 14.60 -11.40 1.38
C ALA A 104 13.96 -12.74 1.76
N CYS A 105 12.62 -12.83 1.82
CA CYS A 105 11.91 -14.09 2.03
C CYS A 105 12.14 -15.08 0.87
N TYR A 106 12.06 -14.62 -0.37
CA TYR A 106 12.34 -15.48 -1.53
C TYR A 106 13.79 -15.99 -1.54
N GLU A 107 14.76 -15.12 -1.23
CA GLU A 107 16.17 -15.49 -1.12
C GLU A 107 16.42 -16.52 -0.01
N ALA A 108 15.64 -16.48 1.07
CA ALA A 108 15.71 -17.41 2.19
C ALA A 108 14.84 -18.67 2.04
N GLY A 109 14.10 -18.81 0.93
CA GLY A 109 13.18 -19.95 0.72
C GLY A 109 11.94 -19.92 1.61
N ILE A 110 11.56 -18.75 2.14
CA ILE A 110 10.37 -18.56 2.98
C ILE A 110 9.15 -18.36 2.08
N PRO A 111 8.04 -19.09 2.29
CA PRO A 111 6.82 -18.89 1.52
C PRO A 111 6.19 -17.52 1.81
N VAL A 112 5.75 -16.85 0.74
CA VAL A 112 5.09 -15.54 0.79
C VAL A 112 3.72 -15.65 0.14
N THR A 113 2.71 -15.07 0.77
CA THR A 113 1.35 -14.97 0.19
C THR A 113 0.82 -13.55 0.34
N SER A 114 0.37 -12.96 -0.77
CA SER A 114 -0.38 -11.71 -0.75
C SER A 114 -1.88 -12.00 -0.66
N LEU A 115 -2.54 -11.38 0.31
CA LEU A 115 -3.99 -11.49 0.47
C LEU A 115 -4.66 -10.39 -0.37
N PRO A 116 -5.54 -10.74 -1.33
CA PRO A 116 -6.28 -9.74 -2.09
C PRO A 116 -7.06 -8.81 -1.17
N GLY A 117 -7.06 -7.52 -1.50
CA GLY A 117 -7.76 -6.52 -0.69
C GLY A 117 -7.66 -5.11 -1.28
N PRO A 118 -7.91 -4.08 -0.48
CA PRO A 118 -7.93 -2.70 -0.92
C PRO A 118 -6.63 -2.27 -1.59
N ALA A 119 -6.75 -1.59 -2.73
CA ALA A 119 -5.64 -1.01 -3.47
C ALA A 119 -6.07 0.31 -4.11
N ALA A 120 -5.52 1.43 -3.64
CA ALA A 120 -5.93 2.77 -4.08
C ALA A 120 -5.74 2.97 -5.60
N VAL A 121 -4.67 2.41 -6.18
CA VAL A 121 -4.39 2.48 -7.62
C VAL A 121 -5.53 1.88 -8.45
N ILE A 122 -6.06 0.73 -8.07
CA ILE A 122 -7.15 0.05 -8.79
C ILE A 122 -8.48 0.76 -8.53
N THR A 123 -8.76 1.13 -7.28
CA THR A 123 -9.97 1.85 -6.90
C THR A 123 -10.06 3.19 -7.64
N ALA A 124 -8.99 3.97 -7.69
CA ALA A 124 -8.94 5.24 -8.42
C ALA A 124 -9.13 5.03 -9.93
N LEU A 125 -8.47 4.03 -10.52
CA LEU A 125 -8.60 3.74 -11.95
C LEU A 125 -10.04 3.40 -12.33
N THR A 126 -10.70 2.55 -11.55
CA THR A 126 -12.10 2.15 -11.83
C THR A 126 -13.09 3.30 -11.68
N LEU A 127 -12.85 4.22 -10.74
CA LEU A 127 -13.70 5.40 -10.51
C LEU A 127 -13.43 6.54 -11.51
N SER A 128 -12.24 6.60 -12.10
CA SER A 128 -11.81 7.72 -12.96
C SER A 128 -12.56 7.83 -14.28
N GLY A 129 -13.19 6.74 -14.77
CA GLY A 129 -13.74 6.65 -16.11
C GLY A 129 -12.68 6.79 -17.23
N MET A 130 -11.40 6.63 -16.90
CA MET A 130 -10.29 6.61 -17.87
C MET A 130 -10.14 5.20 -18.47
N PRO A 131 -9.51 5.06 -19.66
CA PRO A 131 -9.23 3.74 -20.22
C PRO A 131 -8.41 2.87 -19.28
N ALA A 132 -8.96 1.73 -18.86
CA ALA A 132 -8.37 0.85 -17.85
C ALA A 132 -7.75 -0.44 -18.42
N ARG A 133 -7.90 -0.70 -19.74
CA ARG A 133 -7.38 -1.92 -20.37
C ARG A 133 -5.84 -1.98 -20.35
N ARG A 134 -5.20 -0.83 -20.47
CA ARG A 134 -3.75 -0.66 -20.39
C ARG A 134 -3.45 0.61 -19.61
N PHE A 135 -2.64 0.51 -18.58
CA PHE A 135 -2.25 1.63 -17.75
C PHE A 135 -0.84 1.43 -17.18
N THR A 136 -0.24 2.50 -16.69
CA THR A 136 1.02 2.49 -15.94
C THR A 136 0.79 3.08 -14.56
N PHE A 137 1.55 2.60 -13.58
CA PHE A 137 1.59 3.13 -12.22
C PHE A 137 3.01 3.60 -11.92
N GLU A 138 3.16 4.88 -11.62
CA GLU A 138 4.46 5.54 -11.37
C GLU A 138 4.67 5.85 -9.86
N GLY A 139 3.70 5.51 -9.00
CA GLY A 139 3.78 5.80 -7.57
C GLY A 139 3.84 7.31 -7.28
N PHE A 140 4.61 7.71 -6.26
CA PHE A 140 4.83 9.12 -5.95
C PHE A 140 5.89 9.73 -6.85
N LEU A 141 5.59 10.92 -7.39
CA LEU A 141 6.57 11.66 -8.18
C LEU A 141 7.77 12.06 -7.30
N SER A 142 8.96 11.63 -7.68
CA SER A 142 10.18 11.84 -6.90
C SER A 142 10.48 13.31 -6.63
N VAL A 143 11.01 13.61 -5.45
CA VAL A 143 11.55 14.93 -5.11
C VAL A 143 12.91 15.17 -5.76
N ASP A 144 13.66 14.11 -6.07
CA ASP A 144 14.89 14.21 -6.83
C ASP A 144 14.62 14.69 -8.25
N LYS A 145 15.42 15.66 -8.71
CA LYS A 145 15.20 16.31 -10.01
C LYS A 145 15.48 15.37 -11.18
N LYS A 146 16.46 14.49 -11.07
CA LYS A 146 16.84 13.57 -12.15
C LYS A 146 15.80 12.49 -12.34
N GLU A 147 15.45 11.81 -11.25
CA GLU A 147 14.42 10.77 -11.26
C GLU A 147 13.06 11.32 -11.73
N ARG A 148 12.67 12.49 -11.21
CA ARG A 148 11.44 13.17 -11.62
C ARG A 148 11.45 13.47 -13.12
N LYS A 149 12.57 13.95 -13.67
CA LYS A 149 12.70 14.21 -15.10
C LYS A 149 12.51 12.94 -15.92
N GLU A 150 13.11 11.82 -15.50
CA GLU A 150 12.96 10.53 -16.19
C GLU A 150 11.51 10.06 -16.23
N VAL A 151 10.75 10.24 -15.11
CA VAL A 151 9.33 9.93 -15.06
C VAL A 151 8.52 10.84 -16.01
N LEU A 152 8.79 12.14 -16.00
CA LEU A 152 8.11 13.11 -16.88
C LEU A 152 8.42 12.84 -18.37
N ASP A 153 9.67 12.47 -18.70
CA ASP A 153 10.07 12.11 -20.06
C ASP A 153 9.36 10.82 -20.56
N ARG A 154 9.08 9.86 -19.65
CA ARG A 154 8.23 8.68 -19.94
C ARG A 154 6.77 9.08 -20.11
N LEU A 155 6.24 9.90 -19.21
CA LEU A 155 4.86 10.38 -19.25
C LEU A 155 4.54 11.08 -20.56
N ALA A 156 5.43 11.95 -21.04
CA ALA A 156 5.26 12.67 -22.31
C ALA A 156 5.14 11.75 -23.55
N LYS A 157 5.65 10.52 -23.45
CA LYS A 157 5.61 9.52 -24.54
C LYS A 157 4.53 8.47 -24.35
N THR A 158 3.88 8.44 -23.20
CA THR A 158 2.90 7.43 -22.84
C THR A 158 1.57 7.66 -23.55
N THR A 159 0.98 6.58 -24.09
CA THR A 159 -0.31 6.59 -24.80
C THR A 159 -1.42 5.88 -24.04
N CYS A 160 -1.20 5.56 -22.75
CA CYS A 160 -2.17 4.91 -21.89
C CYS A 160 -2.38 5.71 -20.61
N THR A 161 -3.41 5.36 -19.85
CA THR A 161 -3.66 5.97 -18.54
C THR A 161 -2.45 5.78 -17.63
N THR A 162 -1.96 6.88 -17.04
CA THR A 162 -0.87 6.85 -16.06
C THR A 162 -1.39 7.28 -14.71
N ILE A 163 -1.07 6.52 -13.67
CA ILE A 163 -1.57 6.72 -12.33
C ILE A 163 -0.41 7.14 -11.44
N PHE A 164 -0.63 8.20 -10.66
CA PHE A 164 0.30 8.69 -9.64
C PHE A 164 -0.36 8.68 -8.28
N TYR A 165 0.42 8.46 -7.24
CA TYR A 165 0.08 8.87 -5.90
C TYR A 165 0.63 10.27 -5.64
N GLU A 166 -0.12 11.11 -4.93
CA GLU A 166 0.36 12.43 -4.58
C GLU A 166 -0.15 12.88 -3.22
N ALA A 167 0.72 13.51 -2.45
CA ALA A 167 0.37 14.11 -1.18
C ALA A 167 -0.43 15.41 -1.39
N PRO A 168 -1.49 15.68 -0.58
CA PRO A 168 -2.35 16.86 -0.77
C PRO A 168 -1.59 18.17 -0.86
N HIS A 169 -0.54 18.35 -0.05
CA HIS A 169 0.25 19.59 -0.03
C HIS A 169 1.14 19.78 -1.28
N ARG A 170 1.39 18.71 -2.06
CA ARG A 170 2.19 18.74 -3.29
C ARG A 170 1.33 18.86 -4.55
N LEU A 171 0.05 18.49 -4.48
CA LEU A 171 -0.85 18.34 -5.62
C LEU A 171 -0.81 19.53 -6.59
N LYS A 172 -0.90 20.76 -6.08
CA LYS A 172 -0.87 21.97 -6.93
C LYS A 172 0.41 22.08 -7.77
N LYS A 173 1.57 21.75 -7.18
CA LYS A 173 2.86 21.80 -7.90
C LYS A 173 2.95 20.71 -8.96
N THR A 174 2.47 19.52 -8.65
CA THR A 174 2.45 18.39 -9.59
C THR A 174 1.51 18.64 -10.75
N LEU A 175 0.32 19.20 -10.50
CA LEU A 175 -0.61 19.60 -11.57
C LEU A 175 -0.02 20.67 -12.48
N ALA A 176 0.68 21.67 -11.94
CA ALA A 176 1.36 22.67 -12.75
C ALA A 176 2.41 22.04 -13.69
N LEU A 177 3.23 21.12 -13.18
CA LEU A 177 4.19 20.35 -14.01
C LEU A 177 3.50 19.55 -15.11
N PHE A 178 2.35 18.92 -14.81
CA PHE A 178 1.59 18.18 -15.82
C PHE A 178 0.96 19.10 -16.87
N CYS A 179 0.47 20.26 -16.49
CA CYS A 179 -0.02 21.28 -17.44
C CYS A 179 1.09 21.76 -18.39
N GLU A 180 2.28 22.05 -17.85
CA GLU A 180 3.44 22.45 -18.68
C GLU A 180 3.85 21.36 -19.66
N LEU A 181 3.81 20.08 -19.23
CA LEU A 181 4.26 18.94 -20.02
C LEU A 181 3.23 18.49 -21.07
N LEU A 182 1.95 18.41 -20.67
CA LEU A 182 0.88 17.75 -21.45
C LEU A 182 -0.11 18.73 -22.06
N GLY A 183 -0.05 20.00 -21.66
CA GLY A 183 -1.00 21.04 -22.06
C GLY A 183 -2.24 21.10 -21.17
N GLU A 184 -2.89 22.26 -21.17
CA GLU A 184 -4.03 22.57 -20.27
C GLU A 184 -5.30 21.76 -20.54
N ASN A 185 -5.44 21.23 -21.76
CA ASN A 185 -6.60 20.43 -22.18
C ASN A 185 -6.43 18.92 -21.93
N HIS A 186 -5.34 18.49 -21.29
CA HIS A 186 -5.12 17.08 -21.01
C HIS A 186 -6.09 16.57 -19.94
N ARG A 187 -6.73 15.42 -20.19
CA ARG A 187 -7.74 14.86 -19.28
C ARG A 187 -7.09 14.29 -18.04
N ILE A 188 -7.52 14.75 -16.88
CA ILE A 188 -7.06 14.28 -15.55
C ILE A 188 -8.28 13.88 -14.70
N ALA A 189 -8.12 12.83 -13.89
CA ALA A 189 -9.03 12.46 -12.81
C ALA A 189 -8.29 12.56 -11.47
N ILE A 190 -8.88 13.25 -10.49
CA ILE A 190 -8.34 13.38 -9.14
C ILE A 190 -9.26 12.60 -8.20
N CYS A 191 -8.70 11.57 -7.55
CA CYS A 191 -9.42 10.72 -6.61
C CYS A 191 -8.92 11.00 -5.19
N LYS A 192 -9.82 11.47 -4.32
CA LYS A 192 -9.54 11.75 -2.91
C LYS A 192 -10.77 11.39 -2.09
N ASP A 193 -10.56 10.71 -0.96
CA ASP A 193 -11.59 10.37 0.03
C ASP A 193 -12.84 9.68 -0.58
N CYS A 194 -12.67 8.97 -1.70
CA CYS A 194 -13.77 8.39 -2.47
C CYS A 194 -14.54 7.26 -1.76
N LEU A 195 -14.07 6.79 -0.60
CA LEU A 195 -14.64 5.66 0.14
C LEU A 195 -15.36 6.09 1.44
N LEU A 196 -15.45 7.39 1.70
CA LEU A 196 -16.07 7.92 2.93
C LEU A 196 -17.61 8.04 2.85
N TYR A 197 -18.24 7.53 1.79
CA TYR A 197 -19.67 7.71 1.50
C TYR A 197 -20.64 6.87 2.36
N THR A 198 -20.20 6.12 3.34
CA THR A 198 -21.09 5.32 4.20
C THR A 198 -21.65 6.08 5.40
N SER A 199 -21.23 7.34 5.61
CA SER A 199 -21.82 8.25 6.60
C SER A 199 -21.97 9.62 5.97
N PRO A 200 -23.18 10.23 5.94
CA PRO A 200 -23.32 11.58 5.43
C PRO A 200 -22.38 12.49 6.22
N SER A 201 -21.48 13.15 5.51
CA SER A 201 -20.62 14.16 6.11
C SER A 201 -21.51 15.24 6.72
N PRO A 202 -21.19 15.80 7.91
CA PRO A 202 -21.91 16.96 8.44
C PRO A 202 -21.93 18.16 7.48
N ARG A 203 -21.10 18.17 6.44
CA ARG A 203 -21.08 19.20 5.39
C ARG A 203 -22.19 19.00 4.33
N ASP A 204 -22.61 17.76 4.09
CA ASP A 204 -23.64 17.45 3.09
C ASP A 204 -25.06 17.73 3.62
N ALA A 205 -25.22 17.96 4.92
CA ALA A 205 -26.49 18.30 5.57
C ALA A 205 -26.88 19.78 5.43
N HIS A 206 -26.07 20.62 4.80
CA HIS A 206 -26.31 22.07 4.65
C HIS A 206 -26.60 22.52 3.21
N GLU A 207 -26.68 21.62 2.24
CA GLU A 207 -27.00 21.93 0.84
C GLU A 207 -28.33 21.29 0.36
N SER A 208 -29.36 21.33 1.20
CA SER A 208 -30.72 20.97 0.78
C SER A 208 -31.71 22.03 1.24
#